data_b4ef50a0db211a4d6aa31d3a0bd3c8e3
#
_entry.id   b4ef50a0db211a4d6aa31d3a0bd3c8e3
#
_cell.length_a   1.000
_cell.length_b   1.000
_cell.length_c   1.000
_cell.angle_alpha   90.00
_cell.angle_beta   90.00
_cell.angle_gamma   90.00
#
_symmetry.space_group_name_H-M   'P 1'
#
loop_
_entity.id
_entity.type
_entity.pdbx_description
1 polymer ?
#
loop_
_entity_poly.entity_id
_entity_poly.type
_entity_poly.pdbx_seq_one_letter_code
_entity_poly.pdbx_strand_id
1 'polypeptide(L)'
;MSKCILVVEDREDNRRILRDLLGSAGYELIEVESGEDALAAVMTRRPDLILMNIQLPLMDGYEAAQRIKSNPEMKEVPIIAVTSYALAGDEAKALAAGCSCYVAKPYSPRALLAKVREYLA
;
A
#
# COMPACT_ATOMS: atom_id res chain seq x y z
N MET A 1 -11.03 -11.27 14.52
CA MET A 1 -9.67 -10.77 14.51
C MET A 1 -9.52 -9.65 13.50
N SER A 2 -8.76 -8.64 13.86
CA SER A 2 -8.58 -7.50 12.96
C SER A 2 -7.67 -7.85 11.78
N LYS A 3 -8.03 -7.34 10.60
CA LYS A 3 -7.16 -7.43 9.44
C LYS A 3 -6.02 -6.43 9.59
N CYS A 4 -4.86 -6.78 9.08
CA CYS A 4 -3.64 -5.98 9.19
C CYS A 4 -3.28 -5.36 7.85
N ILE A 5 -3.05 -4.04 7.85
CA ILE A 5 -2.67 -3.30 6.66
C ILE A 5 -1.26 -2.75 6.86
N LEU A 6 -0.37 -3.03 5.91
CA LEU A 6 0.96 -2.41 5.89
C LEU A 6 0.85 -1.12 5.09
N VAL A 7 1.18 0.00 5.74
CA VAL A 7 1.15 1.33 5.12
C VAL A 7 2.58 1.77 4.84
N VAL A 8 2.92 1.95 3.56
CA VAL A 8 4.26 2.39 3.14
C VAL A 8 4.13 3.82 2.64
N GLU A 9 4.55 4.76 3.46
CA GLU A 9 4.41 6.19 3.20
C GLU A 9 5.52 6.94 3.93
N ASP A 10 6.27 7.77 3.23
CA ASP A 10 7.42 8.47 3.81
C ASP A 10 7.05 9.73 4.59
N ARG A 11 5.84 10.27 4.40
CA ARG A 11 5.41 11.51 5.07
C ARG A 11 4.55 11.21 6.28
N GLU A 12 4.94 11.77 7.43
CA GLU A 12 4.21 11.57 8.68
C GLU A 12 2.78 12.09 8.63
N ASP A 13 2.56 13.24 7.98
CA ASP A 13 1.21 13.81 7.88
C ASP A 13 0.28 12.89 7.09
N ASN A 14 0.79 12.25 6.03
CA ASN A 14 0.00 11.30 5.25
C ASN A 14 -0.25 10.01 6.05
N ARG A 15 0.76 9.54 6.80
CA ARG A 15 0.56 8.35 7.64
C ARG A 15 -0.49 8.60 8.70
N ARG A 16 -0.52 9.81 9.28
CA ARG A 16 -1.51 10.17 10.29
C ARG A 16 -2.92 10.10 9.73
N ILE A 17 -3.13 10.63 8.52
CA ILE A 17 -4.43 10.58 7.86
C ILE A 17 -4.89 9.14 7.67
N LEU A 18 -4.00 8.30 7.18
CA LEU A 18 -4.32 6.88 6.96
C LEU A 18 -4.53 6.14 8.27
N ARG A 19 -3.74 6.46 9.28
CA ARG A 19 -3.89 5.87 10.62
C ARG A 19 -5.27 6.17 11.19
N ASP A 20 -5.70 7.42 11.09
CA ASP A 20 -7.01 7.83 11.61
C ASP A 20 -8.14 7.17 10.80
N LEU A 21 -8.02 7.19 9.49
CA LEU A 21 -9.06 6.63 8.61
C LEU A 21 -9.21 5.13 8.80
N LEU A 22 -8.12 4.40 8.71
CA LEU A 22 -8.15 2.94 8.71
C LEU A 22 -8.27 2.38 10.12
N GLY A 23 -7.63 3.03 11.08
CA GLY A 23 -7.75 2.65 12.48
C GLY A 23 -9.17 2.78 13.00
N SER A 24 -9.86 3.85 12.60
CA SER A 24 -11.27 4.06 12.98
C SER A 24 -12.18 3.00 12.36
N ALA A 25 -11.77 2.41 11.25
CA ALA A 25 -12.52 1.34 10.60
C ALA A 25 -12.25 -0.03 11.20
N GLY A 26 -11.36 -0.11 12.20
CA GLY A 26 -11.09 -1.36 12.92
C GLY A 26 -9.90 -2.15 12.40
N TYR A 27 -9.11 -1.60 11.47
CA TYR A 27 -7.94 -2.30 10.95
C TYR A 27 -6.72 -2.07 11.84
N GLU A 28 -5.86 -3.08 11.92
CA GLU A 28 -4.56 -2.96 12.56
C GLU A 28 -3.57 -2.48 11.53
N LEU A 29 -2.69 -1.56 11.90
CA LEU A 29 -1.76 -0.97 10.94
C LEU A 29 -0.31 -1.22 11.32
N ILE A 30 0.52 -1.51 10.30
CA ILE A 30 1.96 -1.49 10.40
C ILE A 30 2.41 -0.34 9.50
N GLU A 31 3.10 0.65 10.06
CA GLU A 31 3.52 1.83 9.30
C GLU A 31 5.02 1.80 9.08
N VAL A 32 5.44 1.99 7.83
CA VAL A 32 6.86 2.09 7.48
C VAL A 32 7.05 3.28 6.53
N GLU A 33 8.29 3.75 6.43
CA GLU A 33 8.60 4.99 5.73
C GLU A 33 9.30 4.79 4.38
N SER A 34 9.74 3.58 4.07
CA SER A 34 10.53 3.34 2.86
C SER A 34 10.23 1.98 2.26
N GLY A 35 10.67 1.79 1.01
CA GLY A 35 10.56 0.49 0.34
C GLY A 35 11.38 -0.58 1.06
N GLU A 36 12.57 -0.24 1.53
CA GLU A 36 13.42 -1.17 2.27
C GLU A 36 12.73 -1.63 3.55
N ASP A 37 12.14 -0.69 4.28
CA ASP A 37 11.42 -1.02 5.52
C ASP A 37 10.21 -1.89 5.23
N ALA A 38 9.55 -1.67 4.09
CA ALA A 38 8.41 -2.51 3.68
C ALA A 38 8.86 -3.94 3.44
N LEU A 39 10.00 -4.12 2.76
CA LEU A 39 10.53 -5.46 2.52
C LEU A 39 10.87 -6.17 3.83
N ALA A 40 11.47 -5.46 4.78
CA ALA A 40 11.76 -6.01 6.09
C ALA A 40 10.48 -6.37 6.86
N ALA A 41 9.47 -5.50 6.78
CA ALA A 41 8.22 -5.72 7.51
C ALA A 41 7.49 -6.98 7.05
N VAL A 42 7.44 -7.23 5.73
CA VAL A 42 6.73 -8.42 5.22
C VAL A 42 7.46 -9.72 5.57
N MET A 43 8.76 -9.65 5.85
CA MET A 43 9.51 -10.81 6.32
C MET A 43 9.20 -11.16 7.76
N THR A 44 8.75 -10.18 8.54
CA THR A 44 8.43 -10.35 9.95
C THR A 44 6.98 -10.78 10.16
N ARG A 45 6.07 -10.18 9.40
CA ARG A 45 4.65 -10.43 9.53
C ARG A 45 3.96 -10.24 8.19
N ARG A 46 3.16 -11.22 7.79
CA ARG A 46 2.40 -11.15 6.54
C ARG A 46 1.17 -10.25 6.74
N PRO A 47 1.10 -9.10 6.06
CA PRO A 47 -0.10 -8.27 6.14
C PRO A 47 -1.23 -8.84 5.29
N ASP A 48 -2.43 -8.37 5.53
CA ASP A 48 -3.60 -8.76 4.72
C ASP A 48 -3.75 -7.88 3.49
N LEU A 49 -3.18 -6.68 3.53
CA LEU A 49 -3.20 -5.73 2.42
C LEU A 49 -2.04 -4.76 2.58
N ILE A 50 -1.52 -4.25 1.47
CA ILE A 50 -0.46 -3.24 1.47
C ILE A 50 -0.95 -1.99 0.75
N LEU A 51 -0.84 -0.83 1.41
CA LEU A 51 -1.01 0.47 0.78
C LEU A 51 0.38 0.99 0.49
N MET A 52 0.71 1.13 -0.80
CA MET A 52 2.05 1.46 -1.24
C MET A 52 2.08 2.81 -1.93
N ASN A 53 2.69 3.82 -1.27
CA ASN A 53 2.97 5.08 -1.92
C ASN A 53 4.03 4.84 -3.00
N ILE A 54 3.79 5.34 -4.21
CA ILE A 54 4.73 5.11 -5.31
C ILE A 54 5.91 6.08 -5.25
N GLN A 55 5.66 7.35 -4.91
CA GLN A 55 6.72 8.35 -4.83
C GLN A 55 7.46 8.25 -3.50
N LEU A 56 8.37 7.28 -3.41
CA LEU A 56 9.23 7.09 -2.24
C LEU A 56 10.67 7.44 -2.60
N PRO A 57 11.47 7.93 -1.63
CA PRO A 57 12.89 8.17 -1.89
C PRO A 57 13.63 6.84 -2.05
N LEU A 58 14.71 6.86 -2.84
CA LEU A 58 15.63 5.75 -3.08
C LEU A 58 14.98 4.61 -3.86
N MET A 59 14.17 3.80 -3.23
CA MET A 59 13.44 2.71 -3.90
C MET A 59 11.99 3.14 -4.04
N ASP A 60 11.52 3.33 -5.29
CA ASP A 60 10.13 3.74 -5.49
C ASP A 60 9.15 2.57 -5.21
N GLY A 61 7.85 2.91 -5.14
CA GLY A 61 6.84 1.93 -4.79
C GLY A 61 6.68 0.81 -5.80
N TYR A 62 6.94 1.07 -7.09
CA TYR A 62 6.86 0.02 -8.11
C TYR A 62 7.93 -1.05 -7.87
N GLU A 63 9.16 -0.61 -7.62
CA GLU A 63 10.25 -1.55 -7.33
C GLU A 63 9.97 -2.34 -6.05
N ALA A 64 9.50 -1.64 -5.00
CA ALA A 64 9.15 -2.30 -3.74
C ALA A 64 8.06 -3.34 -3.95
N ALA A 65 7.01 -3.00 -4.71
CA ALA A 65 5.92 -3.93 -5.01
C ALA A 65 6.42 -5.17 -5.75
N GLN A 66 7.28 -4.97 -6.77
CA GLN A 66 7.85 -6.10 -7.52
C GLN A 66 8.64 -7.04 -6.61
N ARG A 67 9.46 -6.47 -5.73
CA ARG A 67 10.26 -7.27 -4.81
C ARG A 67 9.41 -8.01 -3.81
N ILE A 68 8.36 -7.36 -3.29
CA ILE A 68 7.42 -8.01 -2.37
C ILE A 68 6.73 -9.17 -3.08
N LYS A 69 6.24 -8.95 -4.29
CA LYS A 69 5.51 -9.98 -5.03
C LYS A 69 6.39 -11.12 -5.52
N SER A 70 7.71 -10.94 -5.55
CA SER A 70 8.61 -12.04 -5.89
C SER A 70 8.71 -13.05 -4.75
N ASN A 71 8.27 -12.69 -3.54
CA ASN A 71 8.17 -13.61 -2.42
C ASN A 71 6.88 -14.41 -2.54
N PRO A 72 6.95 -15.76 -2.70
CA PRO A 72 5.72 -16.57 -2.85
C PRO A 72 4.71 -16.41 -1.73
N GLU A 73 5.18 -16.11 -0.50
CA GLU A 73 4.29 -15.91 0.64
C GLU A 73 3.44 -14.65 0.51
N MET A 74 3.86 -13.69 -0.33
CA MET A 74 3.14 -12.45 -0.54
C MET A 74 2.28 -12.47 -1.80
N LYS A 75 2.25 -13.59 -2.51
CA LYS A 75 1.57 -13.70 -3.80
C LYS A 75 0.09 -13.33 -3.73
N GLU A 76 -0.58 -13.72 -2.65
CA GLU A 76 -2.01 -13.49 -2.46
C GLU A 76 -2.34 -12.15 -1.78
N VAL A 77 -1.32 -11.42 -1.30
CA VAL A 77 -1.56 -10.16 -0.59
C VAL A 77 -1.80 -9.04 -1.60
N PRO A 78 -2.98 -8.39 -1.57
CA PRO A 78 -3.23 -7.30 -2.51
C PRO A 78 -2.40 -6.07 -2.16
N ILE A 79 -1.93 -5.38 -3.19
CA ILE A 79 -1.20 -4.12 -3.05
C ILE A 79 -2.00 -3.04 -3.77
N ILE A 80 -2.37 -1.99 -3.05
CA ILE A 80 -3.00 -0.82 -3.62
C ILE A 80 -1.92 0.25 -3.78
N ALA A 81 -1.58 0.59 -5.02
CA ALA A 81 -0.62 1.65 -5.30
C ALA A 81 -1.29 3.00 -5.14
N VAL A 82 -0.63 3.94 -4.44
CA VAL A 82 -1.14 5.30 -4.26
C VAL A 82 -0.11 6.25 -4.88
N THR A 83 -0.55 7.08 -5.82
CA THR A 83 0.37 7.93 -6.59
C THR A 83 -0.16 9.34 -6.76
N SER A 84 0.74 10.33 -6.72
CA SER A 84 0.42 11.73 -7.02
C SER A 84 0.42 11.99 -8.54
N TYR A 85 0.97 11.07 -9.32
CA TYR A 85 1.09 11.22 -10.76
C TYR A 85 0.18 10.25 -11.49
N ALA A 86 -1.00 10.74 -11.91
CA ALA A 86 -1.97 9.93 -12.62
C ALA A 86 -1.79 10.14 -14.13
N LEU A 87 -0.60 9.80 -14.63
CA LEU A 87 -0.29 9.94 -16.05
C LEU A 87 -0.72 8.69 -16.83
N ALA A 88 -0.88 8.85 -18.13
CA ALA A 88 -1.19 7.72 -18.99
C ALA A 88 -0.12 6.65 -18.85
N GLY A 89 -0.54 5.41 -18.62
CA GLY A 89 0.38 4.29 -18.45
C GLY A 89 0.75 3.97 -17.01
N ASP A 90 0.44 4.84 -16.04
CA ASP A 90 0.77 4.57 -14.63
C ASP A 90 -0.01 3.38 -14.08
N GLU A 91 -1.26 3.23 -14.50
CA GLU A 91 -2.05 2.07 -14.09
C GLU A 91 -1.43 0.77 -14.61
N ALA A 92 -0.97 0.78 -15.86
CA ALA A 92 -0.31 -0.38 -16.45
C ALA A 92 0.99 -0.70 -15.70
N LYS A 93 1.76 0.33 -15.32
CA LYS A 93 2.97 0.15 -14.52
C LYS A 93 2.67 -0.49 -13.17
N ALA A 94 1.62 -0.01 -12.52
CA ALA A 94 1.22 -0.55 -11.22
C ALA A 94 0.85 -2.03 -11.34
N LEU A 95 0.04 -2.38 -12.33
CA LEU A 95 -0.36 -3.76 -12.55
C LEU A 95 0.83 -4.64 -12.91
N ALA A 96 1.74 -4.14 -13.76
CA ALA A 96 2.94 -4.88 -14.13
C ALA A 96 3.87 -5.12 -12.93
N ALA A 97 3.85 -4.22 -11.93
CA ALA A 97 4.64 -4.38 -10.72
C ALA A 97 3.99 -5.33 -9.72
N GLY A 98 2.79 -5.82 -10.00
CA GLY A 98 2.07 -6.74 -9.12
C GLY A 98 1.05 -6.09 -8.23
N CYS A 99 0.76 -4.81 -8.41
CA CYS A 99 -0.29 -4.13 -7.65
C CYS A 99 -1.67 -4.57 -8.15
N SER A 100 -2.61 -4.68 -7.23
CA SER A 100 -3.98 -5.10 -7.54
C SER A 100 -4.80 -3.96 -8.16
N CYS A 101 -4.52 -2.73 -7.74
CA CYS A 101 -5.13 -1.55 -8.34
C CYS A 101 -4.28 -0.33 -7.98
N TYR A 102 -4.67 0.85 -8.51
CA TYR A 102 -3.99 2.07 -8.10
C TYR A 102 -5.01 3.17 -7.82
N VAL A 103 -4.61 4.10 -6.95
CA VAL A 103 -5.44 5.24 -6.54
C VAL A 103 -4.62 6.50 -6.72
N ALA A 104 -5.17 7.48 -7.44
CA ALA A 104 -4.49 8.75 -7.66
C ALA A 104 -4.77 9.72 -6.52
N LYS A 105 -3.76 10.48 -6.11
CA LYS A 105 -3.92 11.58 -5.16
C LYS A 105 -4.30 12.85 -5.91
N PRO A 106 -5.11 13.72 -5.34
CA PRO A 106 -5.80 13.55 -4.07
C PRO A 106 -6.95 12.56 -4.20
N TYR A 107 -7.12 11.71 -3.21
CA TYR A 107 -8.21 10.74 -3.19
C TYR A 107 -9.22 11.13 -2.12
N SER A 108 -10.47 10.67 -2.30
CA SER A 108 -11.47 10.78 -1.26
C SER A 108 -11.16 9.73 -0.19
N PRO A 109 -11.08 10.10 1.10
CA PRO A 109 -10.87 9.09 2.15
C PRO A 109 -11.93 8.00 2.13
N ARG A 110 -13.18 8.36 1.83
CA ARG A 110 -14.26 7.38 1.71
C ARG A 110 -14.04 6.42 0.56
N ALA A 111 -13.55 6.91 -0.59
CA ALA A 111 -13.29 6.08 -1.75
C ALA A 111 -12.14 5.12 -1.49
N LEU A 112 -11.10 5.58 -0.80
CA LEU A 112 -9.98 4.72 -0.44
C LEU A 112 -10.42 3.62 0.52
N LEU A 113 -11.21 3.99 1.53
CA LEU A 113 -11.71 3.00 2.48
C LEU A 113 -12.59 1.96 1.80
N ALA A 114 -13.40 2.37 0.82
CA ALA A 114 -14.23 1.44 0.05
C ALA A 114 -13.35 0.44 -0.71
N LYS A 115 -12.25 0.91 -1.32
CA LYS A 115 -11.30 0.02 -2.00
C LYS A 115 -10.68 -1.00 -1.05
N VAL A 116 -10.24 -0.51 0.12
CA VAL A 116 -9.67 -1.40 1.14
C VAL A 116 -10.68 -2.48 1.53
N ARG A 117 -11.92 -2.10 1.76
CA ARG A 117 -12.97 -3.05 2.13
C ARG A 117 -13.25 -4.07 1.05
N GLU A 118 -13.15 -3.69 -0.23
CA GLU A 118 -13.30 -4.64 -1.34
C GLU A 118 -12.33 -5.81 -1.22
N TYR A 119 -11.08 -5.51 -0.86
CA TYR A 119 -10.04 -6.54 -0.78
C TYR A 119 -10.03 -7.30 0.53
N LEU A 120 -10.58 -6.72 1.60
CA LEU A 120 -10.51 -7.30 2.94
C LEU A 120 -11.86 -7.81 3.46
N ALA A 121 -12.88 -7.75 2.64
CA ALA A 121 -14.22 -8.19 3.05
C ALA A 121 -14.28 -9.70 3.31
#